data_1460e8434a257bb35ea0d912ff0c40df
#
_entry.id   1460e8434a257bb35ea0d912ff0c40df
#
_cell.length_a   1.000
_cell.length_b   1.000
_cell.length_c   1.000
_cell.angle_alpha   90.00
_cell.angle_beta   90.00
_cell.angle_gamma   90.00
#
_symmetry.space_group_name_H-M   'P 1'
#
loop_
_entity.id
_entity.type
_entity.pdbx_description
1 polymer ?
#
loop_
_entity_poly.entity_id
_entity_poly.type
_entity_poly.pdbx_seq_one_letter_code
_entity_poly.pdbx_strand_id
1 'polypeptide(L)'
;MPHNTRPGGPPVAGAIVAIVLAACSSGPAAQVTTPARPSPATAAARSPQPYRLYAHCGIDEARIGNRYFETVHPLSDGQGNPPPGWGNPYQQGTMTVLSPARAVFRDSAGHQVQFRLRPGATAFKHVCA
;
A
#
# COMPACT_ATOMS: atom_id res chain seq x y z
N MET A 1 14.01 -23.45 45.91
CA MET A 1 15.18 -24.29 46.30
C MET A 1 15.11 -25.58 45.53
N PRO A 2 16.16 -26.16 44.95
CA PRO A 2 17.60 -26.05 45.15
C PRO A 2 18.33 -25.60 43.87
N HIS A 3 19.39 -24.90 44.00
CA HIS A 3 20.84 -25.13 43.82
C HIS A 3 21.27 -26.16 42.78
N ASN A 4 22.14 -25.77 41.86
CA ASN A 4 23.40 -26.48 41.55
C ASN A 4 24.28 -25.62 40.62
N THR A 5 25.36 -25.11 41.06
CA THR A 5 26.74 -25.54 41.20
C THR A 5 27.49 -25.69 39.86
N ARG A 6 28.48 -24.78 39.65
CA ARG A 6 29.62 -24.90 38.72
C ARG A 6 30.61 -25.97 39.20
N PRO A 7 31.44 -26.52 38.32
CA PRO A 7 32.87 -26.23 38.28
C PRO A 7 33.33 -26.01 36.83
N GLY A 8 34.35 -25.27 36.49
CA GLY A 8 35.72 -25.16 37.01
C GLY A 8 36.65 -26.02 36.18
N GLY A 9 37.48 -25.43 35.34
CA GLY A 9 38.50 -26.17 34.71
C GLY A 9 39.50 -25.41 33.93
N PRO A 10 40.72 -25.84 33.69
CA PRO A 10 41.91 -25.03 33.83
C PRO A 10 42.52 -24.54 32.49
N PRO A 11 43.61 -23.78 32.55
CA PRO A 11 44.22 -23.09 31.42
C PRO A 11 45.27 -23.96 30.74
N VAL A 12 45.48 -23.76 29.45
CA VAL A 12 46.70 -24.29 28.78
C VAL A 12 47.30 -23.19 27.94
N ALA A 13 48.61 -23.12 28.16
CA ALA A 13 49.57 -22.19 27.65
C ALA A 13 49.85 -22.31 26.13
N GLY A 14 50.20 -21.18 25.55
CA GLY A 14 51.36 -20.92 24.74
C GLY A 14 51.52 -21.62 23.38
N ALA A 15 51.50 -20.79 22.32
CA ALA A 15 52.45 -20.96 21.22
C ALA A 15 52.56 -19.64 20.44
N ILE A 16 53.75 -19.13 20.42
CA ILE A 16 54.22 -18.03 19.58
C ILE A 16 54.42 -18.60 18.18
N VAL A 17 53.78 -18.03 17.17
CA VAL A 17 54.16 -18.30 15.78
C VAL A 17 54.20 -16.99 14.98
N ALA A 18 55.26 -16.92 14.26
CA ALA A 18 55.88 -15.88 13.48
C ALA A 18 54.96 -15.01 12.61
N ILE A 19 55.30 -13.74 12.59
CA ILE A 19 54.84 -12.72 11.67
C ILE A 19 55.40 -13.01 10.28
N VAL A 20 54.53 -13.29 9.32
CA VAL A 20 54.83 -13.18 7.88
C VAL A 20 54.11 -11.97 7.36
N LEU A 21 54.86 -10.92 7.09
CA LEU A 21 54.41 -9.73 6.37
C LEU A 21 54.24 -10.09 4.89
N ALA A 22 53.02 -10.41 4.46
CA ALA A 22 52.66 -10.44 3.06
C ALA A 22 52.10 -9.08 2.69
N ALA A 23 52.88 -8.30 1.97
CA ALA A 23 52.42 -7.09 1.30
C ALA A 23 51.45 -7.48 0.17
N CYS A 24 50.18 -7.40 0.40
CA CYS A 24 49.19 -7.47 -0.66
C CYS A 24 48.97 -6.10 -1.22
N SER A 25 49.37 -5.93 -2.46
CA SER A 25 49.07 -4.76 -3.32
C SER A 25 47.59 -4.49 -3.36
N SER A 26 47.18 -3.32 -2.88
CA SER A 26 45.81 -2.81 -3.03
C SER A 26 45.59 -2.40 -4.47
N GLY A 27 45.07 -3.32 -5.29
CA GLY A 27 44.46 -2.95 -6.57
C GLY A 27 43.15 -2.16 -6.32
N PRO A 28 42.82 -1.15 -7.13
CA PRO A 28 41.55 -0.48 -7.01
C PRO A 28 40.43 -1.47 -7.29
N ALA A 29 39.61 -1.76 -6.27
CA ALA A 29 38.40 -2.51 -6.45
C ALA A 29 37.47 -1.69 -7.34
N ALA A 30 37.25 -2.19 -8.56
CA ALA A 30 36.21 -1.66 -9.42
C ALA A 30 34.88 -1.78 -8.70
N GLN A 31 34.34 -0.68 -8.23
CA GLN A 31 33.00 -0.62 -7.70
C GLN A 31 32.02 -0.91 -8.84
N VAL A 32 31.48 -2.11 -8.85
CA VAL A 32 30.34 -2.44 -9.70
C VAL A 32 29.17 -1.62 -9.17
N THR A 33 28.94 -0.46 -9.78
CA THR A 33 27.77 0.35 -9.55
C THR A 33 26.59 -0.42 -10.12
N THR A 34 25.92 -1.20 -9.29
CA THR A 34 24.62 -1.78 -9.62
C THR A 34 23.71 -0.60 -9.92
N PRO A 35 23.12 -0.48 -11.14
CA PRO A 35 22.19 0.59 -11.41
C PRO A 35 21.02 0.44 -10.42
N ALA A 36 20.82 1.45 -9.59
CA ALA A 36 19.69 1.51 -8.69
C ALA A 36 18.42 1.36 -9.53
N ARG A 37 17.69 0.28 -9.28
CA ARG A 37 16.37 0.08 -9.86
C ARG A 37 15.55 1.33 -9.54
N PRO A 38 14.98 2.05 -10.52
CA PRO A 38 14.16 3.21 -10.21
C PRO A 38 13.01 2.74 -9.31
N SER A 39 12.97 3.24 -8.09
CA SER A 39 11.80 3.10 -7.23
C SER A 39 10.60 3.58 -8.02
N PRO A 40 9.48 2.85 -8.02
CA PRO A 40 8.28 3.37 -8.64
C PRO A 40 7.98 4.72 -8.00
N ALA A 41 8.06 5.78 -8.80
CA ALA A 41 7.72 7.11 -8.34
C ALA A 41 6.30 7.02 -7.76
N THR A 42 6.18 7.21 -6.45
CA THR A 42 4.88 7.33 -5.80
C THR A 42 4.23 8.56 -6.40
N ALA A 43 3.32 8.34 -7.35
CA ALA A 43 2.59 9.44 -7.96
C ALA A 43 1.90 10.20 -6.82
N ALA A 44 2.26 11.46 -6.63
CA ALA A 44 1.71 12.28 -5.57
C ALA A 44 0.19 12.29 -5.64
N ALA A 45 -0.45 12.14 -4.49
CA ALA A 45 -1.90 12.23 -4.39
C ALA A 45 -2.37 13.57 -4.93
N ARG A 46 -3.42 13.56 -5.74
CA ARG A 46 -4.04 14.79 -6.25
C ARG A 46 -4.87 15.44 -5.14
N SER A 47 -5.05 16.76 -5.22
CA SER A 47 -5.95 17.47 -4.32
C SER A 47 -7.37 16.88 -4.37
N PRO A 48 -8.10 16.84 -3.25
CA PRO A 48 -9.50 16.44 -3.23
C PRO A 48 -10.33 17.27 -4.21
N GLN A 49 -11.18 16.61 -5.00
CA GLN A 49 -12.09 17.26 -5.94
C GLN A 49 -13.53 16.99 -5.54
N PRO A 50 -14.44 17.98 -5.68
CA PRO A 50 -15.86 17.74 -5.49
C PRO A 50 -16.32 16.54 -6.31
N TYR A 51 -17.12 15.67 -5.71
CA TYR A 51 -17.56 14.44 -6.35
C TYR A 51 -18.97 14.05 -5.90
N ARG A 52 -19.80 13.64 -6.86
CA ARG A 52 -21.10 13.03 -6.62
C ARG A 52 -20.97 11.53 -6.81
N LEU A 53 -20.86 10.81 -5.70
CA LEU A 53 -20.79 9.36 -5.74
C LEU A 53 -22.20 8.80 -5.97
N TYR A 54 -22.37 8.00 -7.01
CA TYR A 54 -23.61 7.27 -7.23
C TYR A 54 -23.71 6.14 -6.20
N ALA A 55 -24.78 6.15 -5.45
CA ALA A 55 -24.98 5.25 -4.32
C ALA A 55 -26.23 4.36 -4.49
N HIS A 56 -27.13 4.69 -5.43
CA HIS A 56 -28.28 3.83 -5.73
C HIS A 56 -27.82 2.44 -6.16
N CYS A 57 -28.50 1.41 -5.71
CA CYS A 57 -28.10 -0.01 -5.82
C CYS A 57 -26.85 -0.40 -5.00
N GLY A 58 -26.49 0.42 -4.04
CA GLY A 58 -25.26 0.24 -3.27
C GLY A 58 -24.07 0.99 -3.87
N ILE A 59 -22.95 0.93 -3.18
CA ILE A 59 -21.71 1.59 -3.57
C ILE A 59 -20.71 0.52 -3.98
N ASP A 60 -20.52 0.32 -5.26
CA ASP A 60 -19.63 -0.68 -5.81
C ASP A 60 -18.58 -0.08 -6.75
N GLU A 61 -18.94 0.94 -7.50
CA GLU A 61 -18.09 1.51 -8.54
C GLU A 61 -18.12 3.04 -8.57
N ALA A 62 -17.07 3.62 -9.14
CA ALA A 62 -16.99 5.03 -9.44
C ALA A 62 -16.29 5.26 -10.79
N ARG A 63 -16.76 6.26 -11.56
CA ARG A 63 -16.04 6.75 -12.74
C ARG A 63 -15.31 8.03 -12.38
N ILE A 64 -14.00 8.02 -12.47
CA ILE A 64 -13.13 9.16 -12.16
C ILE A 64 -12.44 9.58 -13.47
N GLY A 65 -12.86 10.70 -14.03
CA GLY A 65 -12.50 11.08 -15.40
C GLY A 65 -13.02 10.05 -16.40
N ASN A 66 -12.12 9.46 -17.18
CA ASN A 66 -12.43 8.42 -18.17
C ASN A 66 -12.11 6.99 -17.68
N ARG A 67 -11.90 6.81 -16.38
CA ARG A 67 -11.46 5.53 -15.81
C ARG A 67 -12.46 5.00 -14.81
N TYR A 68 -12.60 3.68 -14.75
CA TYR A 68 -13.51 2.98 -13.88
C TYR A 68 -12.77 2.37 -12.70
N PHE A 69 -13.32 2.59 -11.53
CA PHE A 69 -12.82 2.10 -10.26
C PHE A 69 -13.89 1.29 -9.57
N GLU A 70 -13.50 0.30 -8.81
CA GLU A 70 -14.40 -0.47 -7.96
C GLU A 70 -14.03 -0.29 -6.49
N THR A 71 -14.99 -0.42 -5.60
CA THR A 71 -14.73 -0.41 -4.16
C THR A 71 -13.90 -1.61 -3.75
N VAL A 72 -13.06 -1.42 -2.74
CA VAL A 72 -12.36 -2.55 -2.11
C VAL A 72 -13.36 -3.45 -1.38
N HIS A 73 -14.38 -2.83 -0.79
CA HIS A 73 -15.49 -3.49 -0.12
C HIS A 73 -16.81 -2.85 -0.58
N PRO A 74 -17.61 -3.53 -1.38
CA PRO A 74 -18.94 -3.04 -1.78
C PRO A 74 -19.82 -2.78 -0.55
N LEU A 75 -20.59 -1.68 -0.61
CA LEU A 75 -21.47 -1.26 0.49
C LEU A 75 -22.91 -1.26 0.00
N SER A 76 -23.78 -2.00 0.70
CA SER A 76 -25.23 -1.97 0.46
C SER A 76 -25.99 -2.40 1.71
N ASP A 77 -27.29 -2.18 1.72
CA ASP A 77 -28.22 -2.70 2.75
C ASP A 77 -28.61 -4.18 2.50
N GLY A 78 -28.07 -4.79 1.44
CA GLY A 78 -28.41 -6.14 1.00
C GLY A 78 -29.69 -6.25 0.16
N GLN A 79 -30.40 -5.13 -0.08
CA GLN A 79 -31.65 -5.04 -0.87
C GLN A 79 -31.49 -4.17 -2.11
N GLY A 80 -30.24 -3.87 -2.49
CA GLY A 80 -29.97 -3.03 -3.65
C GLY A 80 -30.03 -1.53 -3.36
N ASN A 81 -29.97 -1.11 -2.10
CA ASN A 81 -29.86 0.31 -1.73
C ASN A 81 -28.52 0.60 -1.06
N PRO A 82 -28.12 1.87 -0.94
CA PRO A 82 -26.98 2.22 -0.11
C PRO A 82 -27.27 1.91 1.37
N PRO A 83 -26.25 1.74 2.21
CA PRO A 83 -26.45 1.57 3.64
C PRO A 83 -27.18 2.78 4.26
N PRO A 84 -27.81 2.62 5.43
CA PRO A 84 -28.40 3.73 6.15
C PRO A 84 -27.43 4.89 6.37
N GLY A 85 -27.94 6.13 6.24
CA GLY A 85 -27.14 7.35 6.39
C GLY A 85 -26.47 7.85 5.12
N TRP A 86 -26.51 7.10 4.03
CA TRP A 86 -26.04 7.56 2.72
C TRP A 86 -27.14 8.25 1.91
N GLY A 87 -26.73 9.23 1.11
CA GLY A 87 -27.64 9.85 0.12
C GLY A 87 -27.99 8.87 -1.00
N ASN A 88 -29.23 8.95 -1.48
CA ASN A 88 -29.76 8.17 -2.60
C ASN A 88 -30.46 9.10 -3.58
N PRO A 89 -30.19 9.09 -4.88
CA PRO A 89 -29.24 8.21 -5.59
C PRO A 89 -27.77 8.66 -5.53
N TYR A 90 -27.47 9.81 -4.95
CA TYR A 90 -26.12 10.34 -4.90
C TYR A 90 -25.71 10.78 -3.50
N GLN A 91 -24.47 10.49 -3.14
CA GLN A 91 -23.78 11.06 -1.99
C GLN A 91 -22.81 12.15 -2.44
N GLN A 92 -22.95 13.36 -1.88
CA GLN A 92 -22.03 14.47 -2.13
C GLN A 92 -20.78 14.33 -1.25
N GLY A 93 -19.62 14.62 -1.82
CA GLY A 93 -18.36 14.56 -1.08
C GLY A 93 -17.19 14.98 -1.94
N THR A 94 -16.03 14.45 -1.64
CA THR A 94 -14.78 14.68 -2.37
C THR A 94 -14.13 13.35 -2.75
N MET A 95 -13.53 13.33 -3.94
CA MET A 95 -12.71 12.23 -4.43
C MET A 95 -11.26 12.66 -4.48
N THR A 96 -10.38 11.87 -3.88
CA THR A 96 -8.93 12.06 -3.94
C THR A 96 -8.30 10.88 -4.67
N VAL A 97 -7.61 11.14 -5.76
CA VAL A 97 -6.81 10.13 -6.45
C VAL A 97 -5.46 10.03 -5.75
N LEU A 98 -5.24 8.94 -5.04
CA LEU A 98 -4.04 8.69 -4.25
C LEU A 98 -2.87 8.20 -5.11
N SER A 99 -3.19 7.46 -6.17
CA SER A 99 -2.24 6.94 -7.14
C SER A 99 -2.95 6.64 -8.47
N PRO A 100 -2.24 6.28 -9.55
CA PRO A 100 -2.90 5.85 -10.78
C PRO A 100 -3.89 4.70 -10.60
N ALA A 101 -3.78 3.91 -9.54
CA ALA A 101 -4.62 2.73 -9.30
C ALA A 101 -5.52 2.85 -8.07
N ARG A 102 -5.45 3.92 -7.30
CA ARG A 102 -6.21 4.06 -6.04
C ARG A 102 -6.83 5.44 -5.89
N ALA A 103 -8.04 5.48 -5.37
CA ALA A 103 -8.73 6.69 -5.00
C ALA A 103 -9.50 6.49 -3.67
N VAL A 104 -9.87 7.58 -3.04
CA VAL A 104 -10.69 7.58 -1.83
C VAL A 104 -11.76 8.66 -1.93
N PHE A 105 -13.00 8.28 -1.63
CA PHE A 105 -14.12 9.19 -1.43
C PHE A 105 -14.24 9.51 0.07
N ARG A 106 -14.56 10.76 0.39
CA ARG A 106 -14.92 11.23 1.72
C ARG A 106 -16.02 12.26 1.66
N ASP A 107 -16.84 12.34 2.70
CA ASP A 107 -17.86 13.36 2.84
C ASP A 107 -17.87 14.00 4.23
N SER A 108 -18.77 14.95 4.44
CA SER A 108 -18.93 15.66 5.71
C SER A 108 -19.67 14.84 6.79
N ALA A 109 -20.34 13.75 6.41
CA ALA A 109 -20.97 12.82 7.36
C ALA A 109 -19.99 11.81 7.95
N GLY A 110 -18.74 11.83 7.48
CA GLY A 110 -17.67 10.93 7.95
C GLY A 110 -17.57 9.63 7.15
N HIS A 111 -18.33 9.48 6.06
CA HIS A 111 -18.19 8.31 5.20
C HIS A 111 -16.84 8.33 4.49
N GLN A 112 -16.26 7.14 4.35
CA GLN A 112 -15.04 6.93 3.59
C GLN A 112 -15.13 5.64 2.79
N VAL A 113 -14.85 5.73 1.48
CA VAL A 113 -14.81 4.56 0.58
C VAL A 113 -13.50 4.53 -0.19
N GLN A 114 -12.84 3.40 -0.17
CA GLN A 114 -11.63 3.17 -0.96
C GLN A 114 -11.97 2.50 -2.28
N PHE A 115 -11.34 2.98 -3.33
CA PHE A 115 -11.51 2.50 -4.69
C PHE A 115 -10.18 2.04 -5.27
N ARG A 116 -10.23 0.97 -6.04
CA ARG A 116 -9.13 0.49 -6.87
C ARG A 116 -9.50 0.57 -8.35
N LEU A 117 -8.52 0.87 -9.18
CA LEU A 117 -8.70 0.88 -10.63
C LEU A 117 -9.13 -0.50 -11.13
N ARG A 118 -10.06 -0.51 -12.08
CA ARG A 118 -10.37 -1.66 -12.94
C ARG A 118 -9.61 -1.52 -14.26
N PRO A 119 -8.45 -2.17 -14.43
CA PRO A 119 -7.66 -2.02 -15.64
C PRO A 119 -8.44 -2.49 -16.87
N GLY A 120 -8.42 -1.69 -17.94
CA GLY A 120 -9.10 -2.04 -19.20
C GLY A 120 -10.62 -1.91 -19.19
N ALA A 121 -11.23 -1.51 -18.07
CA ALA A 121 -12.68 -1.33 -18.02
C ALA A 121 -13.11 -0.12 -18.86
N THR A 122 -14.11 -0.32 -19.71
CA THR A 122 -14.73 0.71 -20.57
C THR A 122 -16.16 1.06 -20.16
N ALA A 123 -16.72 0.30 -19.20
CA ALA A 123 -18.07 0.49 -18.68
C ALA A 123 -18.17 0.07 -17.20
N PHE A 124 -19.25 0.46 -16.54
CA PHE A 124 -19.63 -0.06 -15.24
C PHE A 124 -19.94 -1.57 -15.31
N LYS A 125 -19.71 -2.31 -14.22
CA LYS A 125 -20.08 -3.73 -14.10
C LYS A 125 -21.59 -3.92 -14.12
N HIS A 126 -22.27 -3.02 -13.43
CA HIS A 126 -23.71 -3.05 -13.26
C HIS A 126 -24.31 -1.69 -13.62
N VAL A 127 -25.39 -1.71 -14.37
CA VAL A 127 -26.23 -0.55 -14.61
C VAL A 127 -27.55 -0.84 -13.88
N CYS A 128 -27.81 -0.06 -12.85
CA CYS A 128 -29.06 -0.16 -12.12
C CYS A 128 -30.17 0.60 -12.90
N ALA A 129 -31.24 -0.06 -13.15
CA ALA A 129 -32.43 0.51 -13.77
C ALA A 129 -33.38 1.07 -12.70
#